data_9d0408dc907f5bc64a264aba4ba9ba8c
#
_entry.id   9d0408dc907f5bc64a264aba4ba9ba8c
#
_cell.length_a   1.000
_cell.length_b   1.000
_cell.length_c   1.000
_cell.angle_alpha   90.00
_cell.angle_beta   90.00
_cell.angle_gamma   90.00
#
_symmetry.space_group_name_H-M   'P 1'
#
loop_
_entity.id
_entity.type
_entity.pdbx_description
1 polymer ?
#
loop_
_entity_poly.entity_id
_entity_poly.type
_entity_poly.pdbx_seq_one_letter_code
_entity_poly.pdbx_strand_id
1 'polypeptide(L)'
;AQEKGKGPPPTSILASLAPGLEAGKFWHIADLHLDPDYKVSKDPFQVCPSAGSQPVPDAGPWGDYLCDSPWALINSSIYAMKEIEPEPDFILWTGDDTPHVPDEKLGEAAVLEIVERLTKLIREVFPDTKVYAALGNHDFHPKNQFPAGSNNIYNQIAELWKPWLSNESIALFKKGAFYCEKLPGPSGAGRIVVLNTNLYYTSNALTADMADPGQQFQWLEDVLTDASKAGDMVYIVGHVPPGFFEKTQNKAWFREGFNEKYLKVVRKHHRVIAGQFFGHHHTDSFRMLYDDAGVPISAMFITPGVTPWKTTLPGVVNGANNPAIRVFEYDRATLSLKDMVTYFMNLSQANAQGTPRWELEYQLTEAYGVPDASAHSMHTVLDRIAGDQSTLQRYYVYNSVSYSAGVCDEACSMQHVCAMRQVDIDAYTTCLYASGTTPVPQLPLLLMALLGLCTLVL
;
A
#
# COMPACT_ATOMS: atom_id res chain seq x y z
N ALA A 1 -83.78 -1.95 4.39
CA ALA A 1 -82.51 -2.62 4.36
C ALA A 1 -81.56 -1.83 3.43
N GLN A 2 -80.62 -1.06 4.02
CA GLN A 2 -79.63 -0.28 3.26
C GLN A 2 -78.32 -1.08 3.24
N GLU A 3 -77.90 -1.42 2.03
CA GLU A 3 -76.56 -1.95 1.77
C GLU A 3 -75.51 -0.85 1.91
N LYS A 4 -74.59 -1.03 2.85
CA LYS A 4 -73.39 -0.21 2.96
C LYS A 4 -72.36 -0.71 1.95
N GLY A 5 -72.03 0.12 0.96
CA GLY A 5 -70.96 -0.12 0.00
C GLY A 5 -69.58 -0.18 0.71
N LYS A 6 -68.85 -1.24 0.45
CA LYS A 6 -67.44 -1.39 0.81
C LYS A 6 -66.59 -0.53 -0.15
N GLY A 7 -65.89 0.46 0.39
CA GLY A 7 -64.87 1.19 -0.34
C GLY A 7 -63.71 0.29 -0.77
N PRO A 8 -62.99 0.67 -1.84
CA PRO A 8 -61.88 -0.12 -2.34
C PRO A 8 -60.74 -0.21 -1.31
N PRO A 9 -60.00 -1.32 -1.29
CA PRO A 9 -58.84 -1.48 -0.38
C PRO A 9 -57.78 -0.45 -0.72
N PRO A 10 -56.97 0.00 0.29
CA PRO A 10 -55.90 0.94 0.03
C PRO A 10 -54.86 0.28 -0.87
N THR A 11 -54.64 0.90 -2.01
CA THR A 11 -53.50 0.60 -2.90
C THR A 11 -52.24 0.81 -2.10
N SER A 12 -51.59 -0.28 -1.73
CA SER A 12 -50.20 -0.24 -1.23
C SER A 12 -49.34 0.35 -2.34
N ILE A 13 -48.89 1.58 -2.14
CA ILE A 13 -47.79 2.16 -2.90
C ILE A 13 -46.58 1.37 -2.50
N LEU A 14 -46.28 0.30 -3.22
CA LEU A 14 -44.96 -0.26 -3.30
C LEU A 14 -44.07 0.84 -3.89
N ALA A 15 -43.45 1.62 -3.01
CA ALA A 15 -42.31 2.41 -3.39
C ALA A 15 -41.30 1.42 -4.02
N SER A 16 -41.25 1.46 -5.35
CA SER A 16 -40.16 0.87 -6.11
C SER A 16 -38.89 1.57 -5.60
N LEU A 17 -38.27 0.97 -4.64
CA LEU A 17 -36.86 1.23 -4.36
C LEU A 17 -36.17 0.92 -5.70
N ALA A 18 -35.73 1.95 -6.41
CA ALA A 18 -34.74 1.80 -7.46
C ALA A 18 -33.68 0.89 -6.86
N PRO A 19 -33.22 -0.16 -7.54
CA PRO A 19 -32.14 -0.98 -7.01
C PRO A 19 -31.02 -0.01 -6.69
N GLY A 20 -30.75 0.17 -5.39
CA GLY A 20 -29.61 0.96 -4.94
C GLY A 20 -28.42 0.38 -5.68
N LEU A 21 -27.66 1.22 -6.37
CA LEU A 21 -26.41 0.77 -6.99
C LEU A 21 -25.63 0.03 -5.91
N GLU A 22 -25.52 -1.28 -6.10
CA GLU A 22 -24.77 -2.14 -5.18
C GLU A 22 -23.38 -1.57 -5.05
N ALA A 23 -22.84 -1.49 -3.82
CA ALA A 23 -21.52 -0.95 -3.56
C ALA A 23 -20.48 -1.69 -4.39
N GLY A 24 -19.57 -0.96 -5.04
CA GLY A 24 -18.46 -1.52 -5.78
C GLY A 24 -17.41 -2.08 -4.83
N LYS A 25 -16.61 -3.02 -5.32
CA LYS A 25 -15.48 -3.58 -4.59
C LYS A 25 -14.25 -3.60 -5.48
N PHE A 26 -13.10 -3.38 -4.88
CA PHE A 26 -11.81 -3.54 -5.55
C PHE A 26 -10.78 -4.15 -4.61
N TRP A 27 -9.89 -4.97 -5.16
CA TRP A 27 -8.76 -5.52 -4.45
C TRP A 27 -7.58 -4.55 -4.45
N HIS A 28 -6.83 -4.54 -3.35
CA HIS A 28 -5.52 -3.92 -3.29
C HIS A 28 -4.50 -4.94 -2.80
N ILE A 29 -3.54 -5.28 -3.65
CA ILE A 29 -2.41 -6.15 -3.34
C ILE A 29 -1.10 -5.36 -3.46
N ALA A 30 -0.17 -5.64 -2.57
CA ALA A 30 1.11 -4.94 -2.47
C ALA A 30 2.22 -5.90 -2.06
N ASP A 31 3.44 -5.54 -2.41
CA ASP A 31 4.65 -6.15 -1.84
C ASP A 31 4.62 -7.68 -1.94
N LEU A 32 4.50 -8.18 -3.16
CA LEU A 32 4.48 -9.61 -3.45
C LEU A 32 5.83 -10.26 -3.23
N HIS A 33 6.92 -9.57 -3.61
CA HIS A 33 8.32 -9.99 -3.45
C HIS A 33 8.51 -11.48 -3.72
N LEU A 34 8.34 -11.89 -4.99
CA LEU A 34 8.62 -13.27 -5.38
C LEU A 34 10.10 -13.57 -5.24
N ASP A 35 10.44 -14.56 -4.43
CA ASP A 35 11.78 -15.17 -4.40
C ASP A 35 11.75 -16.48 -5.21
N PRO A 36 12.16 -16.45 -6.49
CA PRO A 36 12.03 -17.62 -7.37
C PRO A 36 12.92 -18.80 -6.96
N ASP A 37 13.94 -18.55 -6.14
CA ASP A 37 14.87 -19.57 -5.66
C ASP A 37 14.50 -20.11 -4.27
N TYR A 38 13.34 -19.72 -3.72
CA TYR A 38 12.85 -20.27 -2.47
C TYR A 38 12.60 -21.77 -2.60
N LYS A 39 13.15 -22.54 -1.66
CA LYS A 39 12.92 -23.97 -1.56
C LYS A 39 12.99 -24.46 -0.10
N VAL A 40 12.18 -25.45 0.24
CA VAL A 40 12.34 -26.19 1.50
C VAL A 40 13.63 -27.03 1.40
N SER A 41 14.55 -26.86 2.34
CA SER A 41 15.86 -27.52 2.32
C SER A 41 16.23 -27.99 3.72
N LYS A 42 16.97 -29.11 3.78
CA LYS A 42 17.58 -29.58 5.03
C LYS A 42 18.76 -28.71 5.46
N ASP A 43 19.40 -28.04 4.50
CA ASP A 43 20.43 -27.05 4.77
C ASP A 43 19.76 -25.67 4.99
N PRO A 44 19.83 -25.11 6.21
CA PRO A 44 19.21 -23.84 6.53
C PRO A 44 19.78 -22.65 5.77
N PHE A 45 20.94 -22.78 5.16
CA PHE A 45 21.57 -21.77 4.32
C PHE A 45 21.19 -21.85 2.83
N GLN A 46 20.39 -22.85 2.44
CA GLN A 46 19.97 -23.12 1.06
C GLN A 46 18.45 -23.01 0.89
N VAL A 47 17.78 -22.16 1.64
CA VAL A 47 16.33 -21.96 1.58
C VAL A 47 15.96 -20.83 0.64
N CYS A 48 16.45 -19.63 0.88
CA CYS A 48 16.11 -18.44 0.10
C CYS A 48 17.26 -17.42 0.05
N PRO A 49 17.58 -16.87 -1.13
CA PRO A 49 18.54 -15.77 -1.24
C PRO A 49 18.12 -14.52 -0.47
N SER A 50 16.83 -14.28 -0.29
CA SER A 50 16.29 -13.11 0.43
C SER A 50 16.54 -13.10 1.93
N ALA A 51 16.97 -14.20 2.53
CA ALA A 51 17.42 -14.24 3.91
C ALA A 51 18.88 -13.72 4.09
N GLY A 52 19.59 -13.43 3.00
CA GLY A 52 21.00 -13.06 3.04
C GLY A 52 21.86 -14.18 3.60
N SER A 53 22.66 -13.87 4.61
CA SER A 53 23.54 -14.84 5.29
C SER A 53 22.89 -15.53 6.50
N GLN A 54 21.63 -15.23 6.81
CA GLN A 54 20.94 -15.84 7.96
C GLN A 54 20.51 -17.28 7.65
N PRO A 55 20.66 -18.21 8.60
CA PRO A 55 20.09 -19.55 8.45
C PRO A 55 18.56 -19.51 8.61
N VAL A 56 17.87 -20.38 7.86
CA VAL A 56 16.41 -20.54 7.89
C VAL A 56 16.10 -22.00 8.26
N PRO A 57 16.04 -22.33 9.56
CA PRO A 57 16.01 -23.74 10.01
C PRO A 57 14.66 -24.43 9.80
N ASP A 58 13.55 -23.68 9.81
CA ASP A 58 12.19 -24.24 9.88
C ASP A 58 11.31 -23.83 8.69
N ALA A 59 11.89 -23.66 7.52
CA ALA A 59 11.16 -23.24 6.33
C ALA A 59 10.08 -24.25 5.95
N GLY A 60 8.86 -23.75 5.73
CA GLY A 60 7.74 -24.55 5.24
C GLY A 60 7.42 -24.32 3.77
N PRO A 61 6.47 -25.07 3.20
CA PRO A 61 6.13 -24.99 1.77
C PRO A 61 5.46 -23.66 1.39
N TRP A 62 4.85 -22.95 2.35
CA TRP A 62 4.13 -21.71 2.12
C TRP A 62 4.99 -20.45 2.37
N GLY A 63 6.20 -20.61 2.86
CA GLY A 63 7.12 -19.54 3.12
C GLY A 63 7.77 -19.62 4.49
N ASP A 64 8.53 -18.57 4.80
CA ASP A 64 9.18 -18.38 6.10
C ASP A 64 9.32 -16.88 6.37
N TYR A 65 9.22 -16.46 7.63
CA TYR A 65 9.31 -15.04 8.00
C TYR A 65 10.69 -14.41 7.75
N LEU A 66 11.72 -15.20 7.49
CA LEU A 66 13.05 -14.71 7.10
C LEU A 66 13.22 -14.59 5.59
N CYS A 67 12.26 -15.06 4.81
CA CYS A 67 12.30 -15.11 3.36
C CYS A 67 11.20 -14.28 2.71
N ASP A 68 11.48 -13.80 1.50
CA ASP A 68 10.44 -13.35 0.59
C ASP A 68 9.59 -14.53 0.08
N SER A 69 8.54 -14.21 -0.64
CA SER A 69 7.48 -15.14 -0.98
C SER A 69 7.93 -16.24 -1.93
N PRO A 70 7.68 -17.52 -1.61
CA PRO A 70 7.71 -18.55 -2.63
C PRO A 70 6.53 -18.38 -3.60
N TRP A 71 6.66 -18.97 -4.80
CA TRP A 71 5.56 -18.95 -5.78
C TRP A 71 4.25 -19.52 -5.22
N ALA A 72 4.31 -20.57 -4.45
CA ALA A 72 3.13 -21.20 -3.83
C ALA A 72 2.32 -20.21 -3.00
N LEU A 73 2.97 -19.34 -2.25
CA LEU A 73 2.31 -18.29 -1.44
C LEU A 73 1.59 -17.28 -2.34
N ILE A 74 2.27 -16.73 -3.32
CA ILE A 74 1.70 -15.71 -4.22
C ILE A 74 0.55 -16.32 -5.03
N ASN A 75 0.76 -17.48 -5.61
CA ASN A 75 -0.28 -18.18 -6.36
C ASN A 75 -1.52 -18.42 -5.49
N SER A 76 -1.33 -18.87 -4.26
CA SER A 76 -2.42 -19.05 -3.29
C SER A 76 -3.15 -17.73 -2.99
N SER A 77 -2.43 -16.61 -2.86
CA SER A 77 -3.03 -15.31 -2.56
C SER A 77 -3.97 -14.83 -3.67
N ILE A 78 -3.54 -14.96 -4.93
CA ILE A 78 -4.33 -14.51 -6.09
C ILE A 78 -5.58 -15.39 -6.29
N TYR A 79 -5.45 -16.70 -6.11
CA TYR A 79 -6.61 -17.62 -6.16
C TYR A 79 -7.56 -17.40 -4.98
N ALA A 80 -7.06 -17.06 -3.80
CA ALA A 80 -7.90 -16.69 -2.65
C ALA A 80 -8.73 -15.42 -2.93
N MET A 81 -8.16 -14.44 -3.58
CA MET A 81 -8.90 -13.24 -4.04
C MET A 81 -10.06 -13.64 -4.94
N LYS A 82 -9.84 -14.56 -5.89
CA LYS A 82 -10.88 -15.06 -6.80
C LYS A 82 -11.99 -15.81 -6.08
N GLU A 83 -11.65 -16.52 -5.03
CA GLU A 83 -12.61 -17.26 -4.20
C GLU A 83 -13.47 -16.33 -3.33
N ILE A 84 -12.84 -15.31 -2.73
CA ILE A 84 -13.47 -14.38 -1.78
C ILE A 84 -14.34 -13.35 -2.51
N GLU A 85 -13.78 -12.69 -3.53
CA GLU A 85 -14.49 -11.69 -4.34
C GLU A 85 -14.10 -11.89 -5.81
N PRO A 86 -14.85 -12.75 -6.54
CA PRO A 86 -14.48 -13.19 -7.88
C PRO A 86 -14.66 -12.11 -8.97
N GLU A 87 -15.50 -11.10 -8.72
CA GLU A 87 -15.88 -10.08 -9.70
C GLU A 87 -15.67 -8.67 -9.15
N PRO A 88 -14.41 -8.31 -8.76
CA PRO A 88 -14.13 -6.93 -8.35
C PRO A 88 -14.27 -6.01 -9.56
N ASP A 89 -14.55 -4.74 -9.29
CA ASP A 89 -14.63 -3.73 -10.36
C ASP A 89 -13.25 -3.50 -10.99
N PHE A 90 -12.19 -3.55 -10.17
CA PHE A 90 -10.80 -3.45 -10.57
C PHE A 90 -9.87 -3.97 -9.47
N ILE A 91 -8.58 -4.03 -9.77
CA ILE A 91 -7.52 -4.42 -8.84
C ILE A 91 -6.46 -3.32 -8.80
N LEU A 92 -6.03 -2.92 -7.61
CA LEU A 92 -4.82 -2.13 -7.39
C LEU A 92 -3.66 -3.07 -7.07
N TRP A 93 -2.56 -2.89 -7.78
CA TRP A 93 -1.32 -3.64 -7.56
C TRP A 93 -0.18 -2.63 -7.43
N THR A 94 0.31 -2.45 -6.20
CA THR A 94 1.21 -1.33 -5.89
C THR A 94 2.69 -1.69 -5.87
N GLY A 95 3.05 -2.79 -6.54
CA GLY A 95 4.44 -3.08 -6.84
C GLY A 95 5.23 -3.80 -5.74
N ASP A 96 6.53 -3.74 -5.87
CA ASP A 96 7.52 -4.53 -5.13
C ASP A 96 7.34 -6.02 -5.36
N ASP A 97 7.70 -6.42 -6.56
CA ASP A 97 7.47 -7.77 -7.09
C ASP A 97 8.70 -8.68 -6.96
N THR A 98 9.90 -8.10 -6.85
CA THR A 98 11.17 -8.80 -6.79
C THR A 98 11.72 -8.92 -5.38
N PRO A 99 12.60 -9.91 -5.11
CA PRO A 99 13.04 -10.21 -3.74
C PRO A 99 14.04 -9.20 -3.20
N HIS A 100 14.20 -9.18 -1.86
CA HIS A 100 15.23 -8.45 -1.14
C HIS A 100 16.60 -9.14 -1.28
N VAL A 101 17.21 -8.96 -2.43
CA VAL A 101 18.56 -9.48 -2.73
C VAL A 101 19.45 -8.39 -3.29
N PRO A 102 20.78 -8.51 -3.18
CA PRO A 102 21.71 -7.55 -3.78
C PRO A 102 21.54 -7.46 -5.30
N ASP A 103 21.87 -6.30 -5.87
CA ASP A 103 21.73 -6.04 -7.32
C ASP A 103 22.54 -7.03 -8.18
N GLU A 104 23.65 -7.53 -7.67
CA GLU A 104 24.49 -8.53 -8.35
C GLU A 104 23.78 -9.87 -8.56
N LYS A 105 22.75 -10.15 -7.75
CA LYS A 105 21.96 -11.39 -7.83
C LYS A 105 20.66 -11.22 -8.61
N LEU A 106 20.28 -10.00 -8.96
CA LEU A 106 19.02 -9.69 -9.63
C LEU A 106 19.23 -8.60 -10.66
N GLY A 107 19.57 -8.98 -11.87
CA GLY A 107 19.73 -8.05 -13.01
C GLY A 107 18.41 -7.64 -13.64
N GLU A 108 18.48 -6.78 -14.63
CA GLU A 108 17.32 -6.24 -15.35
C GLU A 108 16.43 -7.34 -15.95
N ALA A 109 17.01 -8.35 -16.57
CA ALA A 109 16.27 -9.45 -17.17
C ALA A 109 15.45 -10.22 -16.13
N ALA A 110 16.01 -10.46 -14.95
CA ALA A 110 15.31 -11.15 -13.86
C ALA A 110 14.16 -10.31 -13.27
N VAL A 111 14.34 -9.00 -13.18
CA VAL A 111 13.25 -8.07 -12.78
C VAL A 111 12.08 -8.19 -13.75
N LEU A 112 12.34 -8.09 -15.04
CA LEU A 112 11.33 -8.19 -16.10
C LEU A 112 10.63 -9.55 -16.12
N GLU A 113 11.38 -10.64 -15.95
CA GLU A 113 10.83 -12.01 -15.89
C GLU A 113 9.87 -12.19 -14.71
N ILE A 114 10.20 -11.68 -13.53
CA ILE A 114 9.35 -11.76 -12.35
C ILE A 114 8.06 -10.95 -12.56
N VAL A 115 8.17 -9.71 -13.02
CA VAL A 115 6.99 -8.87 -13.31
C VAL A 115 6.10 -9.52 -14.37
N GLU A 116 6.67 -10.09 -15.42
CA GLU A 116 5.93 -10.82 -16.45
C GLU A 116 5.19 -12.02 -15.88
N ARG A 117 5.86 -12.82 -15.05
CA ARG A 117 5.27 -14.00 -14.41
C ARG A 117 4.08 -13.65 -13.51
N LEU A 118 4.19 -12.59 -12.72
CA LEU A 118 3.11 -12.11 -11.86
C LEU A 118 1.96 -11.52 -12.68
N THR A 119 2.28 -10.77 -13.73
CA THR A 119 1.28 -10.23 -14.67
C THR A 119 0.47 -11.35 -15.32
N LYS A 120 1.13 -12.41 -15.78
CA LYS A 120 0.46 -13.59 -16.36
C LYS A 120 -0.45 -14.28 -15.35
N LEU A 121 -0.02 -14.45 -14.11
CA LEU A 121 -0.85 -15.05 -13.05
C LEU A 121 -2.13 -14.24 -12.82
N ILE A 122 -2.00 -12.93 -12.64
CA ILE A 122 -3.14 -12.06 -12.38
C ILE A 122 -4.11 -12.08 -13.57
N ARG A 123 -3.61 -12.03 -14.80
CA ARG A 123 -4.43 -12.11 -16.00
C ARG A 123 -5.09 -13.47 -16.21
N GLU A 124 -4.45 -14.54 -15.80
CA GLU A 124 -5.05 -15.90 -15.83
C GLU A 124 -6.24 -16.01 -14.88
N VAL A 125 -6.11 -15.49 -13.67
CA VAL A 125 -7.14 -15.59 -12.62
C VAL A 125 -8.24 -14.55 -12.81
N PHE A 126 -7.90 -13.35 -13.26
CA PHE A 126 -8.82 -12.22 -13.50
C PHE A 126 -8.73 -11.71 -14.94
N PRO A 127 -9.11 -12.52 -15.95
CA PRO A 127 -8.91 -12.16 -17.36
C PRO A 127 -9.71 -10.93 -17.81
N ASP A 128 -10.84 -10.64 -17.17
CA ASP A 128 -11.75 -9.57 -17.54
C ASP A 128 -11.70 -8.36 -16.60
N THR A 129 -10.76 -8.36 -15.66
CA THR A 129 -10.63 -7.30 -14.65
C THR A 129 -9.48 -6.35 -15.00
N LYS A 130 -9.74 -5.04 -14.98
CA LYS A 130 -8.70 -4.03 -15.09
C LYS A 130 -7.82 -4.04 -13.85
N VAL A 131 -6.52 -3.96 -14.06
CA VAL A 131 -5.52 -3.82 -13.01
C VAL A 131 -4.81 -2.48 -13.18
N TYR A 132 -4.76 -1.70 -12.13
CA TYR A 132 -4.01 -0.46 -12.08
C TYR A 132 -2.77 -0.69 -11.25
N ALA A 133 -1.65 -0.83 -11.95
CA ALA A 133 -0.39 -1.25 -11.35
C ALA A 133 0.62 -0.11 -11.28
N ALA A 134 1.31 -0.01 -10.15
CA ALA A 134 2.43 0.88 -9.92
C ALA A 134 3.72 0.08 -9.74
N LEU A 135 4.86 0.67 -10.09
CA LEU A 135 6.17 0.09 -9.79
C LEU A 135 6.56 0.36 -8.34
N GLY A 136 7.06 -0.66 -7.65
CA GLY A 136 7.72 -0.54 -6.37
C GLY A 136 9.22 -0.30 -6.52
N ASN A 137 9.89 0.07 -5.44
CA ASN A 137 11.31 0.44 -5.46
C ASN A 137 12.24 -0.75 -5.78
N HIS A 138 11.76 -1.97 -5.63
CA HIS A 138 12.46 -3.20 -6.05
C HIS A 138 12.23 -3.56 -7.53
N ASP A 139 11.32 -2.91 -8.24
CA ASP A 139 10.95 -3.25 -9.61
C ASP A 139 11.82 -2.57 -10.67
N PHE A 140 13.04 -2.31 -10.32
CA PHE A 140 14.04 -1.71 -11.20
C PHE A 140 15.44 -2.31 -10.95
N HIS A 141 16.32 -2.16 -11.92
CA HIS A 141 17.72 -2.51 -11.76
C HIS A 141 18.61 -1.34 -12.22
N PRO A 142 19.50 -0.82 -11.39
CA PRO A 142 19.70 -1.14 -9.97
C PRO A 142 18.50 -0.79 -9.10
N LYS A 143 18.26 -1.53 -8.04
CA LYS A 143 17.19 -1.29 -7.09
C LYS A 143 17.16 0.17 -6.61
N ASN A 144 15.99 0.75 -6.47
CA ASN A 144 15.74 2.14 -6.07
C ASN A 144 16.14 3.21 -7.10
N GLN A 145 16.93 2.90 -8.13
CA GLN A 145 17.50 3.88 -9.05
C GLN A 145 16.59 4.09 -10.27
N PHE A 146 15.48 4.77 -10.05
CA PHE A 146 14.46 5.04 -11.07
C PHE A 146 14.78 6.32 -11.83
N PRO A 147 14.99 6.27 -13.16
CA PRO A 147 15.17 7.47 -13.95
C PRO A 147 13.85 8.22 -14.17
N ALA A 148 13.97 9.53 -14.36
CA ALA A 148 12.84 10.40 -14.69
C ALA A 148 12.50 10.41 -16.20
N GLY A 149 13.17 9.59 -17.00
CA GLY A 149 13.02 9.52 -18.45
C GLY A 149 12.88 8.09 -18.95
N SER A 150 12.65 7.96 -20.26
CA SER A 150 12.45 6.67 -20.92
C SER A 150 13.65 5.74 -20.74
N ASN A 151 13.35 4.47 -20.51
CA ASN A 151 14.32 3.41 -20.34
C ASN A 151 13.71 2.06 -20.71
N ASN A 152 14.54 1.03 -20.82
CA ASN A 152 14.11 -0.29 -21.25
C ASN A 152 13.08 -0.92 -20.30
N ILE A 153 13.23 -0.78 -18.99
CA ILE A 153 12.29 -1.38 -18.00
C ILE A 153 10.90 -0.76 -18.13
N TYR A 154 10.79 0.57 -18.19
CA TYR A 154 9.49 1.22 -18.39
C TYR A 154 8.85 0.81 -19.72
N ASN A 155 9.65 0.72 -20.79
CA ASN A 155 9.17 0.31 -22.09
C ASN A 155 8.62 -1.13 -22.07
N GLN A 156 9.37 -2.07 -21.51
CA GLN A 156 9.00 -3.48 -21.47
C GLN A 156 7.77 -3.72 -20.56
N ILE A 157 7.71 -3.07 -19.41
CA ILE A 157 6.56 -3.20 -18.51
C ILE A 157 5.31 -2.56 -19.11
N ALA A 158 5.43 -1.44 -19.80
CA ALA A 158 4.32 -0.85 -20.54
C ALA A 158 3.72 -1.82 -21.56
N GLU A 159 4.55 -2.59 -22.26
CA GLU A 159 4.10 -3.63 -23.18
C GLU A 159 3.41 -4.81 -22.46
N LEU A 160 3.94 -5.23 -21.30
CA LEU A 160 3.32 -6.27 -20.47
C LEU A 160 1.93 -5.86 -19.97
N TRP A 161 1.75 -4.60 -19.60
CA TRP A 161 0.51 -4.06 -19.02
C TRP A 161 -0.42 -3.43 -20.06
N LYS A 162 -0.06 -3.49 -21.33
CA LYS A 162 -0.85 -2.97 -22.43
C LYS A 162 -2.35 -3.36 -22.41
N PRO A 163 -2.75 -4.58 -22.02
CA PRO A 163 -4.17 -4.93 -21.92
C PRO A 163 -4.96 -4.11 -20.87
N TRP A 164 -4.28 -3.49 -19.92
CA TRP A 164 -4.89 -2.68 -18.86
C TRP A 164 -4.82 -1.18 -19.13
N LEU A 165 -4.00 -0.75 -20.09
CA LEU A 165 -3.66 0.66 -20.31
C LEU A 165 -4.23 1.18 -21.63
N SER A 166 -4.69 2.44 -21.61
CA SER A 166 -4.97 3.19 -22.83
C SER A 166 -3.67 3.53 -23.57
N ASN A 167 -3.78 3.91 -24.85
CA ASN A 167 -2.61 4.34 -25.63
C ASN A 167 -1.89 5.55 -25.02
N GLU A 168 -2.63 6.47 -24.43
CA GLU A 168 -2.08 7.62 -23.72
C GLU A 168 -1.30 7.20 -22.49
N SER A 169 -1.86 6.28 -21.69
CA SER A 169 -1.18 5.75 -20.51
C SER A 169 0.07 4.94 -20.86
N ILE A 170 0.06 4.16 -21.94
CA ILE A 170 1.25 3.45 -22.43
C ILE A 170 2.36 4.44 -22.76
N ALA A 171 2.04 5.49 -23.51
CA ALA A 171 3.01 6.50 -23.91
C ALA A 171 3.61 7.23 -22.69
N LEU A 172 2.78 7.56 -21.72
CA LEU A 172 3.20 8.26 -20.50
C LEU A 172 4.00 7.33 -19.56
N PHE A 173 3.59 6.06 -19.45
CA PHE A 173 4.32 5.06 -18.67
C PHE A 173 5.74 4.86 -19.19
N LYS A 174 5.91 4.79 -20.50
CA LYS A 174 7.24 4.67 -21.14
C LYS A 174 8.18 5.85 -20.81
N LYS A 175 7.64 7.00 -20.48
CA LYS A 175 8.42 8.20 -20.14
C LYS A 175 8.75 8.31 -18.64
N GLY A 176 7.86 7.86 -17.76
CA GLY A 176 8.02 8.12 -16.32
C GLY A 176 7.36 7.10 -15.40
N ALA A 177 6.76 6.06 -15.93
CA ALA A 177 6.04 5.02 -15.18
C ALA A 177 4.89 5.55 -14.30
N PHE A 178 4.18 6.57 -14.78
CA PHE A 178 2.96 7.08 -14.16
C PHE A 178 1.88 7.34 -15.22
N TYR A 179 0.61 7.33 -14.83
CA TYR A 179 -0.51 7.46 -15.76
C TYR A 179 -1.83 7.76 -15.04
N CYS A 180 -2.86 8.09 -15.83
CA CYS A 180 -4.23 8.27 -15.37
C CYS A 180 -5.18 7.49 -16.28
N GLU A 181 -6.14 6.81 -15.68
CA GLU A 181 -7.19 6.07 -16.37
C GLU A 181 -8.57 6.44 -15.80
N LYS A 182 -9.60 6.28 -16.61
CA LYS A 182 -10.98 6.31 -16.10
C LYS A 182 -11.29 4.99 -15.42
N LEU A 183 -11.93 5.05 -14.26
CA LEU A 183 -12.42 3.85 -13.59
C LEU A 183 -13.64 3.27 -14.31
N PRO A 184 -13.81 1.93 -14.31
CA PRO A 184 -15.02 1.31 -14.78
C PRO A 184 -16.19 1.69 -13.85
N GLY A 185 -17.34 2.00 -14.44
CA GLY A 185 -18.53 2.32 -13.66
C GLY A 185 -19.59 3.05 -14.46
N PRO A 186 -20.85 3.06 -13.99
CA PRO A 186 -21.99 3.57 -14.72
C PRO A 186 -22.00 5.10 -14.90
N SER A 187 -21.32 5.85 -14.03
CA SER A 187 -21.29 7.32 -14.09
C SER A 187 -20.14 7.88 -14.93
N GLY A 188 -19.08 7.10 -15.19
CA GLY A 188 -17.87 7.57 -15.87
C GLY A 188 -17.12 8.71 -15.14
N ALA A 189 -17.49 8.99 -13.88
CA ALA A 189 -17.00 10.14 -13.10
C ALA A 189 -15.82 9.82 -12.20
N GLY A 190 -15.31 8.59 -12.21
CA GLY A 190 -14.16 8.15 -11.43
C GLY A 190 -12.89 8.10 -12.26
N ARG A 191 -11.80 8.61 -11.69
CA ARG A 191 -10.45 8.51 -12.26
C ARG A 191 -9.50 7.86 -11.27
N ILE A 192 -8.51 7.16 -11.80
CA ILE A 192 -7.40 6.66 -11.02
C ILE A 192 -6.10 7.26 -11.55
N VAL A 193 -5.32 7.81 -10.64
CA VAL A 193 -3.99 8.35 -10.90
C VAL A 193 -2.98 7.41 -10.26
N VAL A 194 -2.16 6.78 -11.09
CA VAL A 194 -1.08 5.91 -10.63
C VAL A 194 0.24 6.67 -10.75
N LEU A 195 0.86 6.91 -9.60
CA LEU A 195 2.11 7.64 -9.48
C LEU A 195 3.32 6.70 -9.48
N ASN A 196 4.45 7.20 -9.96
CA ASN A 196 5.76 6.61 -9.72
C ASN A 196 6.42 7.36 -8.55
N THR A 197 6.10 6.98 -7.33
CA THR A 197 6.64 7.61 -6.12
C THR A 197 8.09 7.23 -5.83
N ASN A 198 8.64 6.28 -6.58
CA ASN A 198 10.07 5.96 -6.54
C ASN A 198 10.92 7.15 -6.98
N LEU A 199 10.38 8.06 -7.81
CA LEU A 199 11.03 9.31 -8.19
C LEU A 199 11.24 10.27 -7.00
N TYR A 200 10.46 10.10 -5.93
CA TYR A 200 10.50 10.93 -4.72
C TYR A 200 11.26 10.30 -3.56
N TYR A 201 11.61 9.02 -3.71
CA TYR A 201 12.20 8.22 -2.65
C TYR A 201 13.62 8.67 -2.29
N THR A 202 13.91 8.74 -0.99
CA THR A 202 15.23 9.15 -0.46
C THR A 202 16.38 8.29 -0.97
N SER A 203 16.13 7.02 -1.27
CA SER A 203 17.14 6.07 -1.77
C SER A 203 17.40 6.20 -3.28
N ASN A 204 16.59 6.98 -4.00
CA ASN A 204 16.81 7.22 -5.43
C ASN A 204 17.78 8.38 -5.65
N ALA A 205 19.05 8.07 -5.95
CA ALA A 205 20.07 9.08 -6.19
C ALA A 205 19.89 9.82 -7.52
N LEU A 206 19.22 9.20 -8.50
CA LEU A 206 19.05 9.79 -9.84
C LEU A 206 18.17 11.04 -9.87
N THR A 207 17.30 11.22 -8.89
CA THR A 207 16.35 12.33 -8.82
C THR A 207 16.65 13.32 -7.70
N ALA A 208 17.76 13.13 -6.97
CA ALA A 208 18.09 13.91 -5.77
C ALA A 208 18.14 15.43 -6.02
N ASP A 209 18.67 15.84 -7.18
CA ASP A 209 18.87 17.25 -7.52
C ASP A 209 17.80 17.80 -8.48
N MET A 210 16.73 17.02 -8.73
CA MET A 210 15.64 17.45 -9.61
C MET A 210 14.58 18.20 -8.82
N ALA A 211 14.04 19.29 -9.41
CA ALA A 211 12.94 20.02 -8.80
C ALA A 211 11.60 19.29 -8.96
N ASP A 212 11.37 18.72 -10.15
CA ASP A 212 10.15 17.97 -10.49
C ASP A 212 10.50 16.80 -11.43
N PRO A 213 10.93 15.67 -10.88
CA PRO A 213 11.37 14.53 -11.69
C PRO A 213 10.22 14.02 -12.57
N GLY A 214 10.51 13.89 -13.87
CA GLY A 214 9.54 13.49 -14.88
C GLY A 214 8.40 14.48 -15.09
N GLN A 215 8.47 15.67 -14.50
CA GLN A 215 7.36 16.64 -14.44
C GLN A 215 6.08 16.04 -13.83
N GLN A 216 6.25 15.06 -12.94
CA GLN A 216 5.12 14.34 -12.37
C GLN A 216 4.27 15.22 -11.44
N PHE A 217 4.87 16.15 -10.67
CA PHE A 217 4.10 17.07 -9.84
C PHE A 217 3.23 18.01 -10.68
N GLN A 218 3.79 18.60 -11.75
CA GLN A 218 3.02 19.45 -12.65
C GLN A 218 1.90 18.67 -13.34
N TRP A 219 2.20 17.47 -13.79
CA TRP A 219 1.21 16.59 -14.39
C TRP A 219 0.08 16.22 -13.42
N LEU A 220 0.41 15.90 -12.16
CA LEU A 220 -0.58 15.61 -11.11
C LEU A 220 -1.48 16.82 -10.84
N GLU A 221 -0.89 18.00 -10.74
CA GLU A 221 -1.63 19.27 -10.60
C GLU A 221 -2.62 19.47 -11.75
N ASP A 222 -2.19 19.23 -12.98
CA ASP A 222 -3.04 19.39 -14.17
C ASP A 222 -4.18 18.36 -14.19
N VAL A 223 -3.89 17.10 -13.87
CA VAL A 223 -4.92 16.03 -13.81
C VAL A 223 -5.97 16.33 -12.76
N LEU A 224 -5.57 16.77 -11.57
CA LEU A 224 -6.49 17.11 -10.48
C LEU A 224 -7.31 18.36 -10.79
N THR A 225 -6.72 19.34 -11.46
CA THR A 225 -7.44 20.54 -11.94
C THR A 225 -8.49 20.15 -12.98
N ASP A 226 -8.15 19.31 -13.94
CA ASP A 226 -9.08 18.83 -14.95
C ASP A 226 -10.20 17.99 -14.35
N ALA A 227 -9.91 17.14 -13.38
CA ALA A 227 -10.92 16.38 -12.65
C ALA A 227 -11.90 17.30 -11.91
N SER A 228 -11.40 18.34 -11.26
CA SER A 228 -12.24 19.33 -10.58
C SER A 228 -13.19 20.03 -11.55
N LYS A 229 -12.69 20.45 -12.71
CA LYS A 229 -13.51 21.09 -13.76
C LYS A 229 -14.56 20.16 -14.34
N ALA A 230 -14.25 18.88 -14.46
CA ALA A 230 -15.16 17.86 -14.99
C ALA A 230 -16.15 17.34 -13.95
N GLY A 231 -15.98 17.66 -12.67
CA GLY A 231 -16.78 17.10 -11.58
C GLY A 231 -16.42 15.64 -11.26
N ASP A 232 -15.24 15.18 -11.64
CA ASP A 232 -14.77 13.83 -11.40
C ASP A 232 -14.12 13.70 -10.03
N MET A 233 -14.23 12.51 -9.42
CA MET A 233 -13.48 12.13 -8.23
C MET A 233 -12.27 11.27 -8.61
N VAL A 234 -11.23 11.29 -7.78
CA VAL A 234 -9.94 10.66 -8.07
C VAL A 234 -9.48 9.78 -6.93
N TYR A 235 -8.98 8.58 -7.25
CA TYR A 235 -8.10 7.81 -6.39
C TYR A 235 -6.65 8.02 -6.81
N ILE A 236 -5.77 8.26 -5.84
CA ILE A 236 -4.32 8.33 -6.05
C ILE A 236 -3.70 7.03 -5.53
N VAL A 237 -2.85 6.42 -6.35
CA VAL A 237 -2.19 5.16 -6.07
C VAL A 237 -0.69 5.30 -6.31
N GLY A 238 0.11 4.79 -5.39
CA GLY A 238 1.56 4.72 -5.54
C GLY A 238 2.13 3.59 -4.68
N HIS A 239 3.43 3.40 -4.74
CA HIS A 239 4.11 2.40 -3.92
C HIS A 239 4.66 3.00 -2.63
N VAL A 240 5.68 3.86 -2.73
CA VAL A 240 6.29 4.52 -1.57
C VAL A 240 5.35 5.63 -1.09
N PRO A 241 4.91 5.62 0.17
CA PRO A 241 4.07 6.68 0.71
C PRO A 241 4.88 7.90 1.14
N PRO A 242 4.25 9.09 1.24
CA PRO A 242 4.86 10.23 1.93
C PRO A 242 4.92 9.98 3.44
N GLY A 243 5.63 10.84 4.14
CA GLY A 243 5.73 10.78 5.59
C GLY A 243 6.68 9.71 6.11
N PHE A 244 6.34 9.17 7.27
CA PHE A 244 7.26 8.37 8.09
C PHE A 244 6.80 6.93 8.26
N PHE A 245 7.78 6.04 8.46
CA PHE A 245 7.50 4.67 8.85
C PHE A 245 7.07 4.62 10.32
N GLU A 246 5.99 3.90 10.61
CA GLU A 246 5.43 3.85 11.96
C GLU A 246 6.18 2.93 12.92
N LYS A 247 7.04 2.04 12.43
CA LYS A 247 7.75 1.06 13.26
C LYS A 247 9.14 1.50 13.71
N THR A 248 9.61 2.65 13.28
CA THR A 248 10.88 3.25 13.73
C THR A 248 10.80 4.76 13.64
N GLN A 249 11.51 5.47 14.51
CA GLN A 249 11.49 6.93 14.52
C GLN A 249 12.32 7.53 13.39
N ASN A 250 11.89 8.68 12.90
CA ASN A 250 12.62 9.55 11.95
C ASN A 250 12.96 8.89 10.60
N LYS A 251 12.24 7.84 10.19
CA LYS A 251 12.42 7.22 8.88
C LYS A 251 11.41 7.78 7.89
N ALA A 252 11.78 8.88 7.23
CA ALA A 252 11.03 9.46 6.13
C ALA A 252 11.36 8.77 4.80
N TRP A 253 10.34 8.57 3.96
CA TRP A 253 10.51 7.91 2.67
C TRP A 253 10.74 8.89 1.51
N PHE A 254 9.95 9.95 1.42
CA PHE A 254 10.17 11.00 0.44
C PHE A 254 11.29 11.93 0.88
N ARG A 255 12.08 12.44 -0.07
CA ARG A 255 12.92 13.61 0.18
C ARG A 255 12.05 14.76 0.68
N GLU A 256 12.57 15.55 1.61
CA GLU A 256 11.82 16.62 2.27
C GLU A 256 11.09 17.54 1.29
N GLY A 257 11.80 18.07 0.30
CA GLY A 257 11.21 18.95 -0.71
C GLY A 257 10.11 18.28 -1.54
N PHE A 258 10.23 16.99 -1.83
CA PHE A 258 9.19 16.23 -2.54
C PHE A 258 7.99 15.93 -1.64
N ASN A 259 8.24 15.64 -0.37
CA ASN A 259 7.18 15.46 0.62
C ASN A 259 6.31 16.72 0.74
N GLU A 260 6.94 17.88 0.87
CA GLU A 260 6.24 19.18 0.93
C GLU A 260 5.44 19.47 -0.35
N LYS A 261 6.03 19.25 -1.51
CA LYS A 261 5.35 19.46 -2.81
C LYS A 261 4.14 18.56 -2.98
N TYR A 262 4.28 17.28 -2.64
CA TYR A 262 3.19 16.32 -2.72
C TYR A 262 2.03 16.73 -1.81
N LEU A 263 2.30 17.04 -0.55
CA LEU A 263 1.28 17.44 0.41
C LEU A 263 0.60 18.75 0.01
N LYS A 264 1.34 19.69 -0.55
CA LYS A 264 0.77 20.95 -1.06
C LYS A 264 -0.24 20.71 -2.18
N VAL A 265 0.09 19.85 -3.14
CA VAL A 265 -0.81 19.51 -4.25
C VAL A 265 -2.05 18.79 -3.72
N VAL A 266 -1.88 17.80 -2.86
CA VAL A 266 -3.00 17.01 -2.30
C VAL A 266 -3.91 17.87 -1.42
N ARG A 267 -3.37 18.74 -0.59
CA ARG A 267 -4.17 19.69 0.22
C ARG A 267 -4.98 20.62 -0.65
N LYS A 268 -4.38 21.19 -1.68
CA LYS A 268 -5.05 22.10 -2.61
C LYS A 268 -6.25 21.42 -3.30
N HIS A 269 -6.11 20.16 -3.69
CA HIS A 269 -7.10 19.41 -4.46
C HIS A 269 -7.86 18.38 -3.64
N HIS A 270 -7.84 18.43 -2.32
CA HIS A 270 -8.42 17.41 -1.46
C HIS A 270 -9.89 17.08 -1.75
N ARG A 271 -10.65 18.05 -2.23
CA ARG A 271 -12.09 17.88 -2.51
C ARG A 271 -12.40 16.91 -3.64
N VAL A 272 -11.44 16.70 -4.57
CA VAL A 272 -11.59 15.74 -5.66
C VAL A 272 -10.89 14.42 -5.40
N ILE A 273 -10.10 14.33 -4.33
CA ILE A 273 -9.36 13.12 -3.95
C ILE A 273 -10.20 12.31 -2.96
N ALA A 274 -10.74 11.19 -3.41
CA ALA A 274 -11.59 10.33 -2.59
C ALA A 274 -10.79 9.32 -1.74
N GLY A 275 -9.55 9.08 -2.07
CA GLY A 275 -8.67 8.18 -1.32
C GLY A 275 -7.28 8.12 -1.93
N GLN A 276 -6.32 7.69 -1.10
CA GLN A 276 -4.93 7.48 -1.49
C GLN A 276 -4.48 6.11 -0.99
N PHE A 277 -3.75 5.36 -1.83
CA PHE A 277 -3.41 3.97 -1.58
C PHE A 277 -1.94 3.72 -1.86
N PHE A 278 -1.24 3.13 -0.88
CA PHE A 278 0.19 2.87 -0.94
C PHE A 278 0.55 1.49 -0.38
N GLY A 279 1.77 1.03 -0.68
CA GLY A 279 2.39 -0.18 -0.14
C GLY A 279 3.68 0.12 0.62
N HIS A 280 4.75 -0.59 0.32
CA HIS A 280 6.13 -0.37 0.78
C HIS A 280 6.41 -0.78 2.24
N HIS A 281 5.49 -0.55 3.15
CA HIS A 281 5.71 -0.84 4.57
C HIS A 281 5.62 -2.33 4.91
N HIS A 282 4.95 -3.13 4.08
CA HIS A 282 4.53 -4.50 4.37
C HIS A 282 3.53 -4.61 5.52
N THR A 283 3.28 -3.52 6.24
CA THR A 283 2.40 -3.42 7.40
C THR A 283 1.02 -2.86 7.04
N ASP A 284 0.07 -3.03 7.92
CA ASP A 284 -1.25 -2.43 7.86
C ASP A 284 -1.28 -1.14 8.69
N SER A 285 -1.39 0.00 8.01
CA SER A 285 -1.47 1.30 8.65
C SER A 285 -2.22 2.30 7.78
N PHE A 286 -2.35 3.51 8.26
CA PHE A 286 -2.93 4.62 7.50
C PHE A 286 -2.30 5.94 7.92
N ARG A 287 -2.54 6.98 7.13
CA ARG A 287 -2.07 8.35 7.39
C ARG A 287 -3.22 9.31 7.20
N MET A 288 -3.23 10.36 8.03
CA MET A 288 -4.22 11.43 7.96
C MET A 288 -3.62 12.71 7.41
N LEU A 289 -4.42 13.43 6.66
CA LEU A 289 -4.10 14.78 6.22
C LEU A 289 -5.17 15.75 6.73
N TYR A 290 -4.72 16.85 7.32
CA TYR A 290 -5.57 17.88 7.90
C TYR A 290 -5.36 19.21 7.21
N ASP A 291 -6.38 20.06 7.20
CA ASP A 291 -6.23 21.48 6.84
C ASP A 291 -5.63 22.30 7.98
N ASP A 292 -5.43 23.60 7.74
CA ASP A 292 -4.85 24.51 8.74
C ASP A 292 -5.72 24.69 9.99
N ALA A 293 -7.00 24.37 9.90
CA ALA A 293 -7.93 24.39 11.04
C ALA A 293 -7.99 23.04 11.79
N GLY A 294 -7.22 22.05 11.36
CA GLY A 294 -7.21 20.71 11.96
C GLY A 294 -8.39 19.82 11.53
N VAL A 295 -9.08 20.19 10.45
CA VAL A 295 -10.16 19.37 9.90
C VAL A 295 -9.57 18.25 9.03
N PRO A 296 -9.99 16.99 9.22
CA PRO A 296 -9.51 15.89 8.38
C PRO A 296 -10.00 16.08 6.92
N ILE A 297 -9.07 16.08 5.98
CA ILE A 297 -9.37 16.33 4.56
C ILE A 297 -9.01 15.18 3.63
N SER A 298 -8.14 14.26 4.06
CA SER A 298 -7.78 13.07 3.28
C SER A 298 -7.26 11.96 4.17
N ALA A 299 -7.44 10.72 3.74
CA ALA A 299 -6.84 9.55 4.34
C ALA A 299 -6.00 8.81 3.31
N MET A 300 -4.86 8.27 3.76
CA MET A 300 -3.95 7.46 2.98
C MET A 300 -3.92 6.06 3.60
N PHE A 301 -4.24 5.04 2.83
CA PHE A 301 -4.19 3.66 3.29
C PHE A 301 -2.87 3.01 2.88
N ILE A 302 -2.20 2.41 3.85
CA ILE A 302 -1.00 1.61 3.62
C ILE A 302 -1.40 0.15 3.74
N THR A 303 -1.38 -0.53 2.60
CA THR A 303 -1.84 -1.91 2.50
C THR A 303 -0.73 -2.87 2.88
N PRO A 304 -1.01 -3.87 3.73
CA PRO A 304 -0.04 -4.88 4.10
C PRO A 304 0.37 -5.73 2.91
N GLY A 305 1.59 -6.24 2.94
CA GLY A 305 2.17 -7.03 1.87
C GLY A 305 1.74 -8.49 1.87
N VAL A 306 1.94 -9.15 0.73
CA VAL A 306 1.86 -10.62 0.65
C VAL A 306 3.11 -11.25 1.24
N THR A 307 4.28 -10.63 1.06
CA THR A 307 5.52 -11.16 1.63
C THR A 307 5.50 -11.18 3.15
N PRO A 308 5.93 -12.28 3.78
CA PRO A 308 6.11 -12.35 5.23
C PRO A 308 7.48 -11.86 5.69
N TRP A 309 8.34 -11.43 4.77
CA TRP A 309 9.74 -11.11 5.01
C TRP A 309 9.92 -10.10 6.14
N LYS A 310 10.78 -10.49 7.10
CA LYS A 310 11.14 -9.68 8.25
C LYS A 310 12.09 -8.56 7.85
N THR A 311 11.67 -7.31 8.07
CA THR A 311 12.54 -6.16 7.80
C THR A 311 13.82 -6.19 8.63
N THR A 312 14.91 -5.74 8.01
CA THR A 312 16.22 -5.57 8.64
C THR A 312 16.52 -4.13 9.06
N LEU A 313 15.53 -3.24 8.96
CA LEU A 313 15.67 -1.85 9.36
C LEU A 313 16.02 -1.72 10.83
N PRO A 314 17.04 -0.91 11.19
CA PRO A 314 17.42 -0.70 12.58
C PRO A 314 16.26 -0.13 13.42
N GLY A 315 16.15 -0.61 14.66
CA GLY A 315 15.15 -0.14 15.62
C GLY A 315 13.76 -0.74 15.46
N VAL A 316 13.54 -1.58 14.45
CA VAL A 316 12.27 -2.28 14.27
C VAL A 316 12.24 -3.55 15.12
N VAL A 317 11.26 -3.63 16.02
CA VAL A 317 10.98 -4.81 16.82
C VAL A 317 9.86 -5.61 16.16
N ASN A 318 10.00 -6.94 16.07
CA ASN A 318 9.00 -7.83 15.46
C ASN A 318 8.61 -7.39 14.04
N GLY A 319 9.59 -7.24 13.16
CA GLY A 319 9.43 -6.69 11.81
C GLY A 319 8.83 -7.63 10.77
N ALA A 320 8.38 -8.83 11.15
CA ALA A 320 7.68 -9.77 10.28
C ALA A 320 6.17 -9.54 10.30
N ASN A 321 5.51 -9.95 9.21
CA ASN A 321 4.06 -9.86 9.06
C ASN A 321 3.53 -11.17 8.49
N ASN A 322 2.29 -11.52 8.78
CA ASN A 322 1.62 -12.56 8.01
C ASN A 322 1.23 -12.03 6.63
N PRO A 323 1.17 -12.89 5.61
CA PRO A 323 0.67 -12.53 4.29
C PRO A 323 -0.76 -12.01 4.32
N ALA A 324 -1.02 -10.92 3.59
CA ALA A 324 -2.34 -10.30 3.54
C ALA A 324 -2.78 -9.94 2.13
N ILE A 325 -4.10 -9.90 1.95
CA ILE A 325 -4.80 -9.36 0.81
C ILE A 325 -5.95 -8.50 1.32
N ARG A 326 -6.31 -7.44 0.58
CA ARG A 326 -7.27 -6.44 1.05
C ARG A 326 -8.29 -6.09 -0.01
N VAL A 327 -9.57 -6.05 0.37
CA VAL A 327 -10.65 -5.56 -0.47
C VAL A 327 -11.26 -4.31 0.14
N PHE A 328 -11.53 -3.32 -0.70
CA PHE A 328 -12.27 -2.11 -0.36
C PHE A 328 -13.66 -2.16 -0.94
N GLU A 329 -14.62 -1.66 -0.18
CA GLU A 329 -15.98 -1.37 -0.64
C GLU A 329 -16.15 0.13 -0.83
N TYR A 330 -16.73 0.54 -1.94
CA TYR A 330 -16.84 1.96 -2.30
C TYR A 330 -18.16 2.26 -3.02
N ASP A 331 -18.57 3.51 -2.97
CA ASP A 331 -19.69 4.02 -3.76
C ASP A 331 -19.23 4.32 -5.19
N ARG A 332 -19.81 3.64 -6.19
CA ARG A 332 -19.42 3.78 -7.59
C ARG A 332 -19.68 5.17 -8.16
N ALA A 333 -20.64 5.90 -7.61
CA ALA A 333 -21.00 7.25 -8.09
C ALA A 333 -20.08 8.34 -7.53
N THR A 334 -19.67 8.22 -6.26
CA THR A 334 -18.93 9.26 -5.53
C THR A 334 -17.49 8.88 -5.24
N LEU A 335 -17.10 7.62 -5.43
CA LEU A 335 -15.84 7.00 -4.98
C LEU A 335 -15.64 7.02 -3.46
N SER A 336 -16.64 7.41 -2.67
CA SER A 336 -16.54 7.34 -1.20
C SER A 336 -16.26 5.93 -0.74
N LEU A 337 -15.24 5.77 0.11
CA LEU A 337 -14.90 4.47 0.69
C LEU A 337 -15.88 4.10 1.79
N LYS A 338 -16.50 2.95 1.67
CA LYS A 338 -17.53 2.44 2.59
C LYS A 338 -16.96 1.50 3.63
N ASP A 339 -16.02 0.65 3.24
CA ASP A 339 -15.39 -0.30 4.15
C ASP A 339 -14.06 -0.80 3.60
N MET A 340 -13.31 -1.46 4.45
CA MET A 340 -12.04 -2.09 4.16
C MET A 340 -11.98 -3.42 4.90
N VAL A 341 -11.72 -4.50 4.18
CA VAL A 341 -11.66 -5.86 4.73
C VAL A 341 -10.32 -6.48 4.42
N THR A 342 -9.62 -6.93 5.45
CA THR A 342 -8.32 -7.58 5.33
C THR A 342 -8.46 -9.08 5.60
N TYR A 343 -7.93 -9.87 4.68
CA TYR A 343 -7.79 -11.31 4.80
C TYR A 343 -6.31 -11.64 4.95
N PHE A 344 -5.99 -12.66 5.71
CA PHE A 344 -4.61 -13.06 5.95
C PHE A 344 -4.45 -14.57 5.99
N MET A 345 -3.22 -15.00 5.84
CA MET A 345 -2.83 -16.38 6.08
C MET A 345 -1.91 -16.43 7.30
N ASN A 346 -2.29 -17.19 8.33
CA ASN A 346 -1.37 -17.50 9.42
C ASN A 346 -0.30 -18.45 8.87
N LEU A 347 0.88 -17.92 8.57
CA LEU A 347 1.93 -18.67 7.89
C LEU A 347 2.41 -19.88 8.69
N SER A 348 2.60 -19.71 9.99
CA SER A 348 3.01 -20.80 10.88
C SER A 348 2.00 -21.93 10.88
N GLN A 349 0.72 -21.61 10.94
CA GLN A 349 -0.37 -22.58 10.91
C GLN A 349 -0.46 -23.28 9.56
N ALA A 350 -0.35 -22.55 8.45
CA ALA A 350 -0.36 -23.09 7.11
C ALA A 350 0.77 -24.11 6.89
N ASN A 351 1.97 -23.78 7.34
CA ASN A 351 3.12 -24.67 7.26
C ASN A 351 2.95 -25.92 8.15
N ALA A 352 2.40 -25.77 9.36
CA ALA A 352 2.17 -26.87 10.28
C ALA A 352 1.07 -27.83 9.76
N GLN A 353 0.03 -27.31 9.14
CA GLN A 353 -1.11 -28.09 8.63
C GLN A 353 -0.92 -28.55 7.17
N GLY A 354 0.06 -28.00 6.46
CA GLY A 354 0.32 -28.32 5.05
C GLY A 354 -0.71 -27.74 4.08
N THR A 355 -1.57 -26.82 4.53
CA THR A 355 -2.66 -26.23 3.74
C THR A 355 -2.70 -24.72 3.91
N PRO A 356 -2.73 -23.93 2.81
CA PRO A 356 -2.90 -22.49 2.90
C PRO A 356 -4.36 -22.21 3.26
N ARG A 357 -4.54 -21.34 4.25
CA ARG A 357 -5.87 -20.93 4.68
C ARG A 357 -5.91 -19.42 4.80
N TRP A 358 -6.69 -18.81 3.91
CA TRP A 358 -6.94 -17.38 3.93
C TRP A 358 -8.20 -17.09 4.73
N GLU A 359 -8.06 -16.31 5.80
CA GLU A 359 -9.10 -16.05 6.78
C GLU A 359 -9.37 -14.55 6.88
N LEU A 360 -10.58 -14.20 7.27
CA LEU A 360 -10.89 -12.82 7.65
C LEU A 360 -10.04 -12.43 8.87
N GLU A 361 -9.26 -11.36 8.74
CA GLU A 361 -8.59 -10.75 9.89
C GLU A 361 -9.51 -9.74 10.55
N TYR A 362 -9.98 -8.73 9.81
CA TYR A 362 -10.95 -7.76 10.31
C TYR A 362 -11.65 -7.00 9.19
N GLN A 363 -12.78 -6.43 9.54
CA GLN A 363 -13.53 -5.45 8.78
C GLN A 363 -13.46 -4.12 9.52
N LEU A 364 -13.04 -3.05 8.83
CA LEU A 364 -12.73 -1.75 9.45
C LEU A 364 -13.89 -1.18 10.26
N THR A 365 -15.07 -1.10 9.65
CA THR A 365 -16.25 -0.48 10.29
C THR A 365 -16.70 -1.22 11.52
N GLU A 366 -16.61 -2.55 11.53
CA GLU A 366 -16.93 -3.40 12.67
C GLU A 366 -15.86 -3.30 13.77
N ALA A 367 -14.58 -3.42 13.39
CA ALA A 367 -13.47 -3.44 14.34
C ALA A 367 -13.32 -2.12 15.11
N TYR A 368 -13.57 -1.00 14.46
CA TYR A 368 -13.40 0.33 15.05
C TYR A 368 -14.70 1.08 15.34
N GLY A 369 -15.85 0.52 14.98
CA GLY A 369 -17.16 1.11 15.27
C GLY A 369 -17.41 2.43 14.55
N VAL A 370 -16.98 2.55 13.31
CA VAL A 370 -17.17 3.72 12.44
C VAL A 370 -18.11 3.40 11.28
N PRO A 371 -18.82 4.39 10.71
CA PRO A 371 -19.83 4.11 9.69
C PRO A 371 -19.26 3.83 8.29
N ASP A 372 -18.02 4.25 8.02
CA ASP A 372 -17.36 4.13 6.72
C ASP A 372 -15.83 4.26 6.85
N ALA A 373 -15.14 4.33 5.71
CA ALA A 373 -13.70 4.55 5.65
C ALA A 373 -13.34 5.94 5.09
N SER A 374 -14.20 6.93 5.29
CA SER A 374 -13.93 8.34 4.93
C SER A 374 -12.81 8.93 5.79
N ALA A 375 -12.27 10.08 5.35
CA ALA A 375 -11.29 10.81 6.14
C ALA A 375 -11.79 11.16 7.54
N HIS A 376 -13.06 11.55 7.67
CA HIS A 376 -13.67 11.84 8.96
C HIS A 376 -13.71 10.60 9.88
N SER A 377 -14.14 9.46 9.36
CA SER A 377 -14.15 8.19 10.10
C SER A 377 -12.76 7.72 10.49
N MET A 378 -11.77 7.85 9.57
CA MET A 378 -10.39 7.48 9.87
C MET A 378 -9.76 8.39 10.93
N HIS A 379 -10.12 9.65 10.97
CA HIS A 379 -9.76 10.54 12.09
C HIS A 379 -10.32 10.03 13.41
N THR A 380 -11.58 9.62 13.44
CA THR A 380 -12.20 9.00 14.64
C THR A 380 -11.47 7.73 15.05
N VAL A 381 -11.10 6.87 14.10
CA VAL A 381 -10.29 5.67 14.37
C VAL A 381 -8.95 6.05 15.02
N LEU A 382 -8.26 7.04 14.47
CA LEU A 382 -6.98 7.51 15.01
C LEU A 382 -7.11 8.06 16.44
N ASP A 383 -8.15 8.86 16.71
CA ASP A 383 -8.39 9.39 18.07
C ASP A 383 -8.69 8.27 19.09
N ARG A 384 -9.41 7.23 18.67
CA ARG A 384 -9.65 6.03 19.51
C ARG A 384 -8.35 5.27 19.77
N ILE A 385 -7.50 5.09 18.75
CA ILE A 385 -6.17 4.47 18.90
C ILE A 385 -5.32 5.25 19.90
N ALA A 386 -5.30 6.58 19.78
CA ALA A 386 -4.50 7.44 20.65
C ALA A 386 -5.03 7.53 22.08
N GLY A 387 -6.34 7.40 22.28
CA GLY A 387 -7.02 7.62 23.56
C GLY A 387 -7.39 6.36 24.35
N ASP A 388 -7.35 5.18 23.74
CA ASP A 388 -7.76 3.92 24.35
C ASP A 388 -6.76 2.80 24.13
N GLN A 389 -6.22 2.26 25.24
CA GLN A 389 -5.19 1.22 25.18
C GLN A 389 -5.66 -0.06 24.48
N SER A 390 -6.93 -0.42 24.61
CA SER A 390 -7.44 -1.63 23.94
C SER A 390 -7.56 -1.46 22.43
N THR A 391 -7.94 -0.27 21.99
CA THR A 391 -7.98 0.08 20.55
C THR A 391 -6.57 0.17 19.96
N LEU A 392 -5.63 0.79 20.68
CA LEU A 392 -4.22 0.81 20.31
C LEU A 392 -3.66 -0.61 20.13
N GLN A 393 -3.93 -1.48 21.11
CA GLN A 393 -3.44 -2.87 21.08
C GLN A 393 -4.04 -3.65 19.91
N ARG A 394 -5.30 -3.43 19.58
CA ARG A 394 -5.95 -4.00 18.39
C ARG A 394 -5.29 -3.54 17.11
N TYR A 395 -5.09 -2.22 16.97
CA TYR A 395 -4.36 -1.65 15.83
C TYR A 395 -2.95 -2.24 15.72
N TYR A 396 -2.23 -2.35 16.83
CA TYR A 396 -0.86 -2.87 16.86
C TYR A 396 -0.76 -4.33 16.39
N VAL A 397 -1.73 -5.16 16.75
CA VAL A 397 -1.85 -6.53 16.25
C VAL A 397 -2.14 -6.52 14.74
N TYR A 398 -3.08 -5.71 14.28
CA TYR A 398 -3.39 -5.59 12.84
C TYR A 398 -2.23 -5.01 12.03
N ASN A 399 -1.44 -4.11 12.61
CA ASN A 399 -0.28 -3.53 11.94
C ASN A 399 0.73 -4.60 11.45
N SER A 400 0.91 -5.68 12.20
CA SER A 400 1.73 -6.83 11.80
C SER A 400 0.94 -7.97 11.16
N VAL A 401 -0.30 -7.75 10.81
CA VAL A 401 -1.21 -8.76 10.26
C VAL A 401 -1.29 -9.98 11.19
N SER A 402 -1.63 -9.72 12.45
CA SER A 402 -1.79 -10.75 13.49
C SER A 402 -0.54 -11.61 13.74
N TYR A 403 0.64 -11.14 13.37
CA TYR A 403 1.91 -11.81 13.66
C TYR A 403 2.37 -11.59 15.10
N SER A 404 2.36 -10.34 15.56
CA SER A 404 2.85 -9.96 16.90
C SER A 404 1.69 -9.80 17.88
N ALA A 405 1.80 -10.49 19.02
CA ALA A 405 0.93 -10.31 20.18
C ALA A 405 1.58 -9.46 21.28
N GLY A 406 2.70 -8.79 20.97
CA GLY A 406 3.40 -7.91 21.91
C GLY A 406 2.54 -6.72 22.36
N VAL A 407 2.90 -6.11 23.48
CA VAL A 407 2.21 -4.92 24.01
C VAL A 407 2.84 -3.67 23.41
N CYS A 408 2.02 -2.75 22.91
CA CYS A 408 2.44 -1.43 22.49
C CYS A 408 2.43 -0.51 23.72
N ASP A 409 3.60 -0.19 24.23
CA ASP A 409 3.78 0.74 25.37
C ASP A 409 3.62 2.21 24.92
N GLU A 410 3.85 3.14 25.84
CA GLU A 410 3.69 4.57 25.58
C GLU A 410 4.61 5.07 24.45
N ALA A 411 5.87 4.61 24.41
CA ALA A 411 6.82 4.97 23.36
C ALA A 411 6.40 4.41 21.98
N CYS A 412 5.94 3.17 21.96
CA CYS A 412 5.35 2.53 20.79
C CYS A 412 4.10 3.29 20.32
N SER A 413 3.19 3.60 21.22
CA SER A 413 1.96 4.36 20.91
C SER A 413 2.27 5.67 20.23
N MET A 414 3.18 6.43 20.82
CA MET A 414 3.60 7.71 20.30
C MET A 414 4.21 7.63 18.90
N GLN A 415 5.09 6.67 18.69
CA GLN A 415 5.72 6.43 17.41
C GLN A 415 4.69 6.14 16.31
N HIS A 416 3.72 5.28 16.58
CA HIS A 416 2.64 4.96 15.65
C HIS A 416 1.67 6.14 15.45
N VAL A 417 1.22 6.75 16.52
CA VAL A 417 0.25 7.86 16.47
C VAL A 417 0.82 9.08 15.76
N CYS A 418 2.07 9.46 16.05
CA CYS A 418 2.71 10.58 15.36
C CYS A 418 2.90 10.29 13.86
N ALA A 419 3.29 9.08 13.48
CA ALA A 419 3.41 8.70 12.08
C ALA A 419 2.07 8.75 11.33
N MET A 420 0.99 8.28 11.97
CA MET A 420 -0.35 8.31 11.37
C MET A 420 -0.93 9.72 11.28
N ARG A 421 -0.72 10.56 12.30
CA ARG A 421 -1.31 11.88 12.40
C ARG A 421 -0.57 12.95 11.61
N GLN A 422 0.76 12.84 11.50
CA GLN A 422 1.62 13.88 10.96
C GLN A 422 2.47 13.37 9.80
N VAL A 423 2.09 13.77 8.59
CA VAL A 423 2.80 13.42 7.36
C VAL A 423 3.86 14.49 7.01
N ASP A 424 3.66 15.74 7.43
CA ASP A 424 4.66 16.80 7.34
C ASP A 424 5.86 16.53 8.25
N ILE A 425 7.05 16.79 7.77
CA ILE A 425 8.29 16.50 8.50
C ILE A 425 8.39 17.29 9.80
N ASP A 426 8.14 18.60 9.76
CA ASP A 426 8.19 19.46 10.94
C ASP A 426 7.10 19.12 11.96
N ALA A 427 5.89 18.85 11.48
CA ALA A 427 4.76 18.48 12.34
C ALA A 427 4.99 17.13 13.03
N TYR A 428 5.55 16.14 12.32
CA TYR A 428 5.95 14.86 12.90
C TYR A 428 7.01 15.05 13.99
N THR A 429 8.05 15.80 13.73
CA THR A 429 9.11 16.10 14.69
C THR A 429 8.53 16.77 15.94
N THR A 430 7.67 17.76 15.76
CA THR A 430 6.98 18.44 16.88
C THR A 430 6.12 17.47 17.68
N CYS A 431 5.40 16.55 17.03
CA CYS A 431 4.59 15.52 17.69
C CYS A 431 5.44 14.63 18.60
N LEU A 432 6.60 14.17 18.14
CA LEU A 432 7.51 13.35 18.94
C LEU A 432 8.06 14.11 20.15
N TYR A 433 8.43 15.37 19.99
CA TYR A 433 8.98 16.20 21.10
C TYR A 433 7.92 16.54 22.15
N ALA A 434 6.70 16.87 21.73
CA ALA A 434 5.62 17.21 22.65
C ALA A 434 5.29 16.07 23.61
N SER A 435 5.67 14.86 23.25
CA SER A 435 5.39 13.64 24.00
C SER A 435 6.59 13.16 24.84
N GLY A 436 7.68 13.93 24.92
CA GLY A 436 8.82 13.66 25.83
C GLY A 436 9.87 12.67 25.32
N THR A 437 9.78 12.22 24.06
CA THR A 437 10.84 11.43 23.46
C THR A 437 11.87 12.35 22.79
N THR A 438 13.09 12.36 23.31
CA THR A 438 14.20 12.97 22.56
C THR A 438 14.48 12.13 21.32
N PRO A 439 14.50 12.72 20.11
CA PRO A 439 14.95 12.00 18.92
C PRO A 439 16.36 11.47 19.15
N VAL A 440 16.57 10.21 18.85
CA VAL A 440 17.93 9.67 18.78
C VAL A 440 18.64 10.44 17.66
N PRO A 441 19.70 11.22 17.94
CA PRO A 441 20.40 11.93 16.89
C PRO A 441 20.93 10.92 15.89
N GLN A 442 20.55 11.05 14.63
CA GLN A 442 21.23 10.33 13.55
C GLN A 442 22.66 10.88 13.54
N LEU A 443 23.63 10.06 13.96
CA LEU A 443 25.05 10.39 13.73
C LEU A 443 25.23 10.60 12.23
N PRO A 444 25.75 11.73 11.79
CA PRO A 444 26.04 11.94 10.39
C PRO A 444 27.03 10.87 9.94
N LEU A 445 26.74 10.24 8.82
CA LEU A 445 27.58 9.21 8.16
C LEU A 445 29.06 9.60 8.00
N LEU A 446 29.39 10.89 8.17
CA LEU A 446 30.78 11.38 8.15
C LEU A 446 31.66 10.95 9.34
N LEU A 447 31.06 10.53 10.47
CA LEU A 447 31.86 10.06 11.61
C LEU A 447 32.23 8.59 11.53
N MET A 448 31.51 7.79 10.72
CA MET A 448 31.87 6.37 10.51
C MET A 448 33.06 6.20 9.56
N ALA A 449 33.29 7.17 8.65
CA ALA A 449 34.45 7.15 7.76
C ALA A 449 35.78 7.49 8.50
N LEU A 450 35.71 8.19 9.63
CA LEU A 450 36.92 8.55 10.42
C LEU A 450 37.29 7.48 11.44
N LEU A 451 36.40 6.59 11.85
CA LEU A 451 36.70 5.47 12.74
C LEU A 451 37.22 4.23 12.01
N GLY A 452 36.94 4.12 10.69
CA GLY A 452 37.46 3.06 9.83
C GLY A 452 38.93 3.25 9.41
N LEU A 453 39.50 4.45 9.55
CA LEU A 453 40.89 4.73 9.18
C LEU A 453 41.91 4.58 10.32
N CYS A 454 41.46 4.36 11.56
CA CYS A 454 42.40 4.16 12.71
C CYS A 454 42.74 2.70 13.03
N THR A 455 42.20 1.72 12.30
CA THR A 455 42.52 0.30 12.54
C THR A 455 43.45 -0.33 11.50
N LEU A 456 44.09 0.50 10.65
CA LEU A 456 45.06 -0.01 9.64
C LEU A 456 46.53 0.45 9.89
N VAL A 457 46.84 0.92 11.10
CA VAL A 457 48.25 1.14 11.51
C VAL A 457 48.39 0.68 12.98
N LEU A 458 48.54 -0.61 13.14
CA LEU A 458 49.37 -1.24 14.20
C LEU A 458 49.50 -2.73 13.86
#